data_1df6a8aa45527e3973bcecdec6dcaa89
#
_entry.id   1df6a8aa45527e3973bcecdec6dcaa89
#
_cell.length_a   1.000
_cell.length_b   1.000
_cell.length_c   1.000
_cell.angle_alpha   90.00
_cell.angle_beta   90.00
_cell.angle_gamma   90.00
#
_symmetry.space_group_name_H-M   'P 1'
#
loop_
_entity.id
_entity.type
_entity.pdbx_description
1 polymer ?
#
loop_
_entity_poly.entity_id
_entity_poly.type
_entity_poly.pdbx_seq_one_letter_code
_entity_poly.pdbx_strand_id
1 'polypeptide(L)'
;MITLQLIACAGIIMGAFLALRISPMKLTEDLFAFLTRKPTRIRDEINEINNRKKPRFLRKEIMETRQILAMTGQSEKLSFVFACSLLFFICGARVAILMRNGFLLPVLALGMMMIPFWHVRLESTHYRRNVAAELETALSIITTAYLRHEDILTAVEENIDYLNPPVRAVFAEFLARLKLVDPDVEAAIADMKPKIQNDVFHEWCDAVSACQFDRSLKTTLTPIVRKLSDMRTVNAELDYLVAEPRKEFIMMVLLVVGNLPILYFLNKSWYAALMSTPAGQITLAAGAAVVFFSAARVVRFTKPIEYKR
;
A
#
# COMPACT_ATOMS: atom_id res chain seq x y z
N MET A 1 -35.10 6.16 8.98
CA MET A 1 -34.65 7.51 9.31
C MET A 1 -33.12 7.67 9.28
N ILE A 2 -32.34 6.76 9.86
CA ILE A 2 -30.86 6.83 9.91
C ILE A 2 -30.20 6.81 8.52
N THR A 3 -30.67 5.96 7.61
CA THR A 3 -30.19 5.88 6.23
C THR A 3 -30.45 7.15 5.44
N LEU A 4 -31.63 7.76 5.61
CA LEU A 4 -31.99 9.01 4.96
C LEU A 4 -31.11 10.18 5.45
N GLN A 5 -30.79 10.21 6.76
CA GLN A 5 -29.89 11.22 7.35
C GLN A 5 -28.43 11.04 6.89
N LEU A 6 -27.95 9.80 6.68
CA LEU A 6 -26.63 9.52 6.14
C LEU A 6 -26.53 9.97 4.67
N ILE A 7 -27.55 9.68 3.86
CA ILE A 7 -27.62 10.12 2.46
C ILE A 7 -27.71 11.65 2.37
N ALA A 8 -28.56 12.28 3.21
CA ALA A 8 -28.66 13.74 3.27
C ALA A 8 -27.33 14.40 3.70
N CYS A 9 -26.61 13.82 4.65
CA CYS A 9 -25.30 14.32 5.07
C CYS A 9 -24.24 14.20 3.97
N ALA A 10 -24.18 13.06 3.26
CA ALA A 10 -23.32 12.89 2.10
C ALA A 10 -23.68 13.88 0.99
N GLY A 11 -24.98 14.11 0.75
CA GLY A 11 -25.47 15.10 -0.19
C GLY A 11 -25.11 16.54 0.17
N ILE A 12 -25.20 16.92 1.45
CA ILE A 12 -24.80 18.27 1.92
C ILE A 12 -23.29 18.48 1.77
N ILE A 13 -22.47 17.47 2.10
CA ILE A 13 -21.02 17.54 1.95
C ILE A 13 -20.66 17.68 0.47
N MET A 14 -21.26 16.86 -0.39
CA MET A 14 -21.05 16.93 -1.85
C MET A 14 -21.55 18.26 -2.41
N GLY A 15 -22.71 18.75 -1.97
CA GLY A 15 -23.26 20.06 -2.32
C GLY A 15 -22.40 21.24 -1.86
N ALA A 16 -21.83 21.18 -0.67
CA ALA A 16 -20.90 22.19 -0.16
C ALA A 16 -19.61 22.25 -1.00
N PHE A 17 -19.05 21.13 -1.42
CA PHE A 17 -17.89 21.10 -2.31
C PHE A 17 -18.22 21.67 -3.71
N LEU A 18 -19.40 21.38 -4.24
CA LEU A 18 -19.89 21.93 -5.51
C LEU A 18 -20.16 23.44 -5.42
N ALA A 19 -20.82 23.89 -4.34
CA ALA A 19 -21.17 25.29 -4.13
C ALA A 19 -19.93 26.19 -3.90
N LEU A 20 -18.93 25.70 -3.19
CA LEU A 20 -17.69 26.43 -2.92
C LEU A 20 -16.70 26.37 -4.08
N ARG A 21 -16.99 25.62 -5.17
CA ARG A 21 -16.08 25.36 -6.28
C ARG A 21 -14.65 24.99 -5.84
N ILE A 22 -14.49 24.51 -4.62
CA ILE A 22 -13.23 24.02 -4.10
C ILE A 22 -13.14 22.58 -4.54
N SER A 23 -12.18 22.24 -5.39
CA SER A 23 -11.93 20.83 -5.67
C SER A 23 -11.54 20.15 -4.35
N PRO A 24 -12.23 19.08 -3.92
CA PRO A 24 -11.91 18.37 -2.68
C PRO A 24 -10.43 17.97 -2.63
N MET A 25 -9.81 17.78 -3.79
CA MET A 25 -8.39 17.51 -3.96
C MET A 25 -7.49 18.66 -3.48
N LYS A 26 -7.76 19.93 -3.85
CA LYS A 26 -6.93 21.07 -3.44
C LYS A 26 -7.02 21.34 -1.94
N LEU A 27 -8.22 21.26 -1.37
CA LEU A 27 -8.43 21.49 0.06
C LEU A 27 -7.75 20.41 0.92
N THR A 28 -7.79 19.16 0.48
CA THR A 28 -7.07 18.07 1.15
C THR A 28 -5.56 18.21 0.98
N GLU A 29 -5.06 18.60 -0.19
CA GLU A 29 -3.64 18.90 -0.42
C GLU A 29 -3.13 20.01 0.51
N ASP A 30 -3.84 21.10 0.65
CA ASP A 30 -3.44 22.23 1.50
C ASP A 30 -3.47 21.85 3.00
N LEU A 31 -4.49 21.11 3.43
CA LEU A 31 -4.64 20.67 4.81
C LEU A 31 -3.55 19.65 5.20
N PHE A 32 -3.25 18.71 4.30
CA PHE A 32 -2.19 17.72 4.52
C PHE A 32 -0.79 18.26 4.20
N ALA A 33 -0.64 19.24 3.29
CA ALA A 33 0.62 19.95 3.10
C ALA A 33 1.06 20.68 4.37
N PHE A 34 0.12 21.20 5.15
CA PHE A 34 0.42 21.76 6.47
C PHE A 34 0.96 20.70 7.46
N LEU A 35 0.43 19.47 7.41
CA LEU A 35 0.89 18.34 8.24
C LEU A 35 2.21 17.73 7.74
N THR A 36 2.52 17.86 6.44
CA THR A 36 3.69 17.25 5.78
C THR A 36 4.77 18.26 5.40
N ARG A 37 4.60 19.56 5.71
CA ARG A 37 5.62 20.58 5.41
C ARG A 37 6.98 20.11 5.88
N LYS A 38 7.90 19.91 4.93
CA LYS A 38 9.32 19.75 5.23
C LYS A 38 9.81 21.02 5.92
N PRO A 39 10.60 20.89 6.97
CA PRO A 39 11.26 22.04 7.54
C PRO A 39 12.14 22.69 6.45
N THR A 40 11.88 23.96 6.16
CA THR A 40 12.56 24.72 5.11
C THR A 40 13.94 25.25 5.53
N ARG A 41 14.38 24.93 6.75
CA ARG A 41 15.69 25.36 7.28
C ARG A 41 16.57 24.14 7.52
N ILE A 42 17.79 24.19 6.98
CA ILE A 42 18.86 23.19 7.20
C ILE A 42 19.08 22.88 8.70
N ARG A 43 18.87 23.86 9.57
CA ARG A 43 18.97 23.74 11.04
C ARG A 43 17.91 22.82 11.64
N ASP A 44 16.71 22.77 11.04
CA ASP A 44 15.62 21.90 11.48
C ASP A 44 15.83 20.47 10.97
N GLU A 45 16.48 20.32 9.83
CA GLU A 45 16.88 19.03 9.25
C GLU A 45 17.99 18.38 10.10
N ILE A 46 18.96 19.15 10.56
CA ILE A 46 20.01 18.70 11.49
C ILE A 46 19.42 18.35 12.86
N ASN A 47 18.46 19.12 13.36
CA ASN A 47 17.75 18.83 14.61
C ASN A 47 16.84 17.60 14.52
N GLU A 48 16.25 17.29 13.36
CA GLU A 48 15.50 16.04 13.12
C GLU A 48 16.43 14.82 13.09
N ILE A 49 17.65 14.95 12.55
CA ILE A 49 18.66 13.89 12.52
C ILE A 49 19.23 13.62 13.92
N ASN A 50 19.47 14.69 14.70
CA ASN A 50 20.09 14.59 16.02
C ASN A 50 19.10 14.26 17.13
N ASN A 51 17.85 14.74 17.04
CA ASN A 51 16.74 14.35 17.89
C ASN A 51 15.99 13.19 17.21
N ARG A 52 16.25 11.95 17.62
CA ARG A 52 15.51 10.71 17.26
C ARG A 52 14.05 10.73 17.72
N LYS A 53 13.32 11.84 17.55
CA LYS A 53 11.87 11.88 17.77
C LYS A 53 11.23 11.09 16.64
N LYS A 54 10.77 9.88 16.97
CA LYS A 54 9.96 9.05 16.07
C LYS A 54 8.87 9.92 15.44
N PRO A 55 8.75 9.97 14.10
CA PRO A 55 7.73 10.77 13.45
C PRO A 55 6.37 10.39 14.02
N ARG A 56 5.51 11.37 14.25
CA ARG A 56 4.13 11.14 14.73
C ARG A 56 3.47 10.09 13.83
N PHE A 57 2.74 9.16 14.42
CA PHE A 57 2.15 7.99 13.77
C PHE A 57 1.47 8.32 12.41
N LEU A 58 0.67 9.39 12.37
CA LEU A 58 0.00 9.88 11.16
C LEU A 58 0.99 10.32 10.07
N ARG A 59 2.05 11.05 10.42
CA ARG A 59 3.07 11.50 9.47
C ARG A 59 3.81 10.32 8.83
N LYS A 60 4.06 9.29 9.61
CA LYS A 60 4.68 8.05 9.10
C LYS A 60 3.78 7.33 8.09
N GLU A 61 2.50 7.15 8.40
CA GLU A 61 1.54 6.50 7.50
C GLU A 61 1.36 7.28 6.19
N ILE A 62 1.29 8.61 6.25
CA ILE A 62 1.19 9.48 5.07
C ILE A 62 2.45 9.36 4.20
N MET A 63 3.64 9.40 4.80
CA MET A 63 4.90 9.28 4.05
C MET A 63 5.05 7.90 3.40
N GLU A 64 4.72 6.83 4.12
CA GLU A 64 4.73 5.47 3.57
C GLU A 64 3.72 5.33 2.41
N THR A 65 2.50 5.86 2.56
CA THR A 65 1.48 5.84 1.50
C THR A 65 1.93 6.62 0.26
N ARG A 66 2.57 7.79 0.45
CA ARG A 66 3.13 8.58 -0.66
C ARG A 66 4.24 7.84 -1.40
N GLN A 67 5.14 7.19 -0.68
CA GLN A 67 6.18 6.36 -1.28
C GLN A 67 5.59 5.20 -2.08
N ILE A 68 4.62 4.50 -1.51
CA ILE A 68 3.91 3.40 -2.16
C ILE A 68 3.27 3.85 -3.49
N LEU A 69 2.53 4.95 -3.47
CA LEU A 69 1.85 5.48 -4.66
C LEU A 69 2.85 6.00 -5.71
N ALA A 70 3.98 6.58 -5.29
CA ALA A 70 5.05 6.97 -6.20
C ALA A 70 5.68 5.74 -6.88
N MET A 71 5.90 4.65 -6.14
CA MET A 71 6.46 3.40 -6.67
C MET A 71 5.51 2.67 -7.63
N THR A 72 4.19 2.81 -7.44
CA THR A 72 3.18 2.18 -8.31
C THR A 72 2.79 3.06 -9.50
N GLY A 73 3.43 4.21 -9.71
CA GLY A 73 3.09 5.17 -10.78
C GLY A 73 1.73 5.84 -10.60
N GLN A 74 1.10 5.72 -9.42
CA GLN A 74 -0.24 6.23 -9.12
C GLN A 74 -0.21 7.44 -8.18
N SER A 75 0.80 8.28 -8.30
CA SER A 75 0.96 9.48 -7.45
C SER A 75 -0.26 10.42 -7.47
N GLU A 76 -1.00 10.47 -8.58
CA GLU A 76 -2.24 11.26 -8.71
C GLU A 76 -3.36 10.78 -7.77
N LYS A 77 -3.38 9.49 -7.42
CA LYS A 77 -4.40 8.94 -6.50
C LYS A 77 -4.17 9.34 -5.03
N LEU A 78 -3.05 9.97 -4.70
CA LEU A 78 -2.76 10.42 -3.33
C LEU A 78 -3.83 11.39 -2.82
N SER A 79 -4.22 12.37 -3.63
CA SER A 79 -5.27 13.34 -3.31
C SER A 79 -6.63 12.67 -3.11
N PHE A 80 -6.92 11.63 -3.90
CA PHE A 80 -8.14 10.84 -3.73
C PHE A 80 -8.17 10.07 -2.40
N VAL A 81 -7.05 9.46 -2.00
CA VAL A 81 -6.91 8.76 -0.71
C VAL A 81 -7.14 9.71 0.45
N PHE A 82 -6.61 10.93 0.38
CA PHE A 82 -6.83 11.94 1.41
C PHE A 82 -8.29 12.40 1.46
N ALA A 83 -8.94 12.61 0.32
CA ALA A 83 -10.36 12.96 0.26
C ALA A 83 -11.24 11.86 0.87
N CYS A 84 -10.97 10.59 0.54
CA CYS A 84 -11.63 9.44 1.16
C CYS A 84 -11.39 9.39 2.68
N SER A 85 -10.16 9.64 3.13
CA SER A 85 -9.82 9.66 4.57
C SER A 85 -10.61 10.72 5.33
N LEU A 86 -10.78 11.92 4.78
CA LEU A 86 -11.60 12.98 5.36
C LEU A 86 -13.08 12.59 5.40
N LEU A 87 -13.61 12.00 4.33
CA LEU A 87 -14.98 11.48 4.30
C LEU A 87 -15.22 10.43 5.39
N PHE A 88 -14.31 9.46 5.51
CA PHE A 88 -14.41 8.43 6.55
C PHE A 88 -14.31 9.00 7.96
N PHE A 89 -13.47 10.02 8.16
CA PHE A 89 -13.39 10.75 9.44
C PHE A 89 -14.75 11.38 9.81
N ILE A 90 -15.39 12.09 8.86
CA ILE A 90 -16.70 12.71 9.08
C ILE A 90 -17.77 11.64 9.32
N CYS A 91 -17.77 10.56 8.56
CA CYS A 91 -18.70 9.43 8.78
C CYS A 91 -18.54 8.83 10.17
N GLY A 92 -17.31 8.57 10.61
CA GLY A 92 -17.04 8.05 11.96
C GLY A 92 -17.50 8.98 13.06
N ALA A 93 -17.24 10.28 12.93
CA ALA A 93 -17.71 11.29 13.88
C ALA A 93 -19.25 11.35 13.92
N ARG A 94 -19.93 11.30 12.76
CA ARG A 94 -21.39 11.29 12.68
C ARG A 94 -22.02 10.06 13.35
N VAL A 95 -21.45 8.88 13.13
CA VAL A 95 -21.93 7.65 13.79
C VAL A 95 -21.81 7.77 15.31
N ALA A 96 -20.69 8.27 15.84
CA ALA A 96 -20.50 8.46 17.27
C ALA A 96 -21.50 9.48 17.87
N ILE A 97 -21.78 10.58 17.16
CA ILE A 97 -22.79 11.59 17.56
C ILE A 97 -24.20 10.98 17.56
N LEU A 98 -24.55 10.19 16.54
CA LEU A 98 -25.84 9.47 16.46
C LEU A 98 -26.01 8.51 17.64
N MET A 99 -24.93 7.84 18.06
CA MET A 99 -24.92 6.96 19.23
C MET A 99 -24.90 7.74 20.56
N ARG A 100 -24.85 9.08 20.53
CA ARG A 100 -24.75 9.97 21.71
C ARG A 100 -23.60 9.59 22.65
N ASN A 101 -22.51 9.07 22.10
CA ASN A 101 -21.36 8.60 22.86
C ASN A 101 -20.12 9.48 22.59
N GLY A 102 -19.81 10.38 23.53
CA GLY A 102 -18.67 11.29 23.43
C GLY A 102 -17.31 10.58 23.49
N PHE A 103 -17.21 9.47 24.21
CA PHE A 103 -15.97 8.67 24.30
C PHE A 103 -15.67 7.91 23.01
N LEU A 104 -16.70 7.49 22.28
CA LEU A 104 -16.58 6.77 21.02
C LEU A 104 -16.16 7.70 19.86
N LEU A 105 -16.47 9.00 19.95
CA LEU A 105 -16.22 9.99 18.90
C LEU A 105 -14.75 10.02 18.45
N PRO A 106 -13.74 10.22 19.31
CA PRO A 106 -12.35 10.25 18.86
C PRO A 106 -11.88 8.90 18.31
N VAL A 107 -12.35 7.80 18.87
CA VAL A 107 -11.96 6.45 18.46
C VAL A 107 -12.48 6.12 17.06
N LEU A 108 -13.79 6.34 16.80
CA LEU A 108 -14.39 6.09 15.49
C LEU A 108 -13.87 7.06 14.43
N ALA A 109 -13.76 8.35 14.75
CA ALA A 109 -13.28 9.34 13.80
C ALA A 109 -11.85 9.03 13.34
N LEU A 110 -10.91 8.81 14.28
CA LEU A 110 -9.53 8.48 13.96
C LEU A 110 -9.37 7.07 13.38
N GLY A 111 -10.12 6.09 13.87
CA GLY A 111 -10.08 4.72 13.38
C GLY A 111 -10.55 4.62 11.93
N MET A 112 -11.70 5.22 11.61
CA MET A 112 -12.21 5.24 10.23
C MET A 112 -11.33 6.04 9.29
N MET A 113 -10.72 7.15 9.74
CA MET A 113 -9.75 7.91 8.96
C MET A 113 -8.56 7.06 8.48
N MET A 114 -8.17 6.01 9.23
CA MET A 114 -7.04 5.15 8.88
C MET A 114 -7.39 4.10 7.81
N ILE A 115 -8.66 3.77 7.59
CA ILE A 115 -9.09 2.70 6.67
C ILE A 115 -8.58 2.91 5.23
N PRO A 116 -8.69 4.10 4.58
CA PRO A 116 -8.18 4.30 3.23
C PRO A 116 -6.67 4.10 3.13
N PHE A 117 -5.89 4.50 4.14
CA PHE A 117 -4.44 4.26 4.16
C PHE A 117 -4.11 2.77 4.25
N TRP A 118 -4.86 2.00 5.04
CA TRP A 118 -4.69 0.56 5.13
C TRP A 118 -5.05 -0.14 3.82
N HIS A 119 -6.10 0.32 3.13
CA HIS A 119 -6.48 -0.21 1.82
C HIS A 119 -5.36 -0.04 0.79
N VAL A 120 -4.80 1.17 0.66
CA VAL A 120 -3.67 1.44 -0.25
C VAL A 120 -2.47 0.55 0.08
N ARG A 121 -2.20 0.34 1.37
CA ARG A 121 -1.10 -0.52 1.81
C ARG A 121 -1.30 -1.99 1.43
N LEU A 122 -2.52 -2.50 1.56
CA LEU A 122 -2.87 -3.87 1.15
C LEU A 122 -2.79 -4.02 -0.38
N GLU A 123 -3.31 -3.06 -1.13
CA GLU A 123 -3.26 -3.04 -2.59
C GLU A 123 -1.82 -3.01 -3.11
N SER A 124 -0.96 -2.18 -2.52
CA SER A 124 0.47 -2.14 -2.83
C SER A 124 1.17 -3.48 -2.62
N THR A 125 0.79 -4.22 -1.59
CA THR A 125 1.34 -5.56 -1.33
C THR A 125 1.00 -6.51 -2.47
N HIS A 126 -0.24 -6.51 -2.94
CA HIS A 126 -0.66 -7.31 -4.08
C HIS A 126 0.06 -6.90 -5.37
N TYR A 127 0.18 -5.60 -5.62
CA TYR A 127 0.91 -5.09 -6.80
C TYR A 127 2.36 -5.56 -6.81
N ARG A 128 3.10 -5.40 -5.71
CA ARG A 128 4.50 -5.85 -5.61
C ARG A 128 4.67 -7.34 -5.83
N ARG A 129 3.72 -8.17 -5.35
CA ARG A 129 3.72 -9.61 -5.58
C ARG A 129 3.49 -9.96 -7.04
N ASN A 130 2.54 -9.29 -7.68
CA ASN A 130 2.29 -9.49 -9.10
C ASN A 130 3.51 -9.11 -9.94
N VAL A 131 4.14 -7.95 -9.65
CA VAL A 131 5.38 -7.54 -10.31
C VAL A 131 6.49 -8.58 -10.11
N ALA A 132 6.67 -9.10 -8.89
CA ALA A 132 7.69 -10.11 -8.60
C ALA A 132 7.43 -11.44 -9.33
N ALA A 133 6.16 -11.86 -9.46
CA ALA A 133 5.77 -13.06 -10.19
C ALA A 133 6.01 -12.92 -11.71
N GLU A 134 5.62 -11.78 -12.29
CA GLU A 134 5.86 -11.50 -13.70
C GLU A 134 7.36 -11.33 -13.99
N LEU A 135 8.10 -10.75 -13.04
CA LEU A 135 9.55 -10.61 -13.13
C LEU A 135 10.25 -11.97 -13.12
N GLU A 136 9.84 -12.90 -12.24
CA GLU A 136 10.35 -14.27 -12.22
C GLU A 136 10.20 -14.93 -13.59
N THR A 137 9.00 -14.86 -14.18
CA THR A 137 8.71 -15.42 -15.49
C THR A 137 9.56 -14.77 -16.57
N ALA A 138 9.61 -13.44 -16.60
CA ALA A 138 10.39 -12.68 -17.59
C ALA A 138 11.88 -12.99 -17.51
N LEU A 139 12.48 -12.92 -16.30
CA LEU A 139 13.90 -13.20 -16.14
C LEU A 139 14.26 -14.65 -16.43
N SER A 140 13.37 -15.61 -16.12
CA SER A 140 13.57 -17.02 -16.46
C SER A 140 13.63 -17.24 -17.97
N ILE A 141 12.68 -16.67 -18.73
CA ILE A 141 12.60 -16.78 -20.18
C ILE A 141 13.80 -16.10 -20.83
N ILE A 142 14.08 -14.83 -20.46
CA ILE A 142 15.17 -14.04 -21.04
C ILE A 142 16.52 -14.67 -20.71
N THR A 143 16.74 -15.10 -19.45
CA THR A 143 18.00 -15.77 -19.07
C THR A 143 18.21 -17.05 -19.86
N THR A 144 17.18 -17.87 -20.04
CA THR A 144 17.28 -19.11 -20.83
C THR A 144 17.62 -18.81 -22.29
N ALA A 145 17.01 -17.80 -22.90
CA ALA A 145 17.33 -17.34 -24.23
C ALA A 145 18.74 -16.76 -24.34
N TYR A 146 19.16 -15.96 -23.35
CA TYR A 146 20.51 -15.39 -23.29
C TYR A 146 21.60 -16.47 -23.15
N LEU A 147 21.37 -17.51 -22.35
CA LEU A 147 22.31 -18.64 -22.24
C LEU A 147 22.49 -19.38 -23.55
N ARG A 148 21.48 -19.36 -24.43
CA ARG A 148 21.50 -20.01 -25.76
C ARG A 148 22.16 -19.13 -26.82
N HIS A 149 21.82 -17.86 -26.89
CA HIS A 149 22.23 -16.94 -27.97
C HIS A 149 23.47 -16.11 -27.60
N GLU A 150 23.79 -15.97 -26.31
CA GLU A 150 24.88 -15.12 -25.79
C GLU A 150 24.73 -13.63 -26.15
N ASP A 151 23.53 -13.22 -26.57
CA ASP A 151 23.19 -11.85 -26.90
C ASP A 151 21.88 -11.45 -26.19
N ILE A 152 21.97 -10.40 -25.36
CA ILE A 152 20.83 -9.95 -24.54
C ILE A 152 19.76 -9.25 -25.40
N LEU A 153 20.16 -8.56 -26.47
CA LEU A 153 19.24 -7.90 -27.38
C LEU A 153 18.33 -8.93 -28.05
N THR A 154 18.91 -9.94 -28.67
CA THR A 154 18.19 -11.05 -29.31
C THR A 154 17.33 -11.81 -28.31
N ALA A 155 17.87 -12.08 -27.08
CA ALA A 155 17.14 -12.79 -26.07
C ALA A 155 15.86 -12.06 -25.60
N VAL A 156 15.92 -10.73 -25.50
CA VAL A 156 14.76 -9.92 -25.13
C VAL A 156 13.81 -9.75 -26.31
N GLU A 157 14.32 -9.50 -27.52
CA GLU A 157 13.52 -9.30 -28.73
C GLU A 157 12.63 -10.49 -29.08
N GLU A 158 13.18 -11.70 -29.05
CA GLU A 158 12.44 -12.92 -29.35
C GLU A 158 11.33 -13.22 -28.31
N ASN A 159 11.48 -12.72 -27.08
CA ASN A 159 10.62 -13.11 -25.98
C ASN A 159 9.73 -11.97 -25.44
N ILE A 160 9.80 -10.76 -26.00
CA ILE A 160 9.06 -9.58 -25.51
C ILE A 160 7.54 -9.79 -25.50
N ASP A 161 7.01 -10.55 -26.45
CA ASP A 161 5.57 -10.80 -26.57
C ASP A 161 5.02 -11.78 -25.53
N TYR A 162 5.90 -12.55 -24.90
CA TYR A 162 5.54 -13.47 -23.81
C TYR A 162 5.57 -12.79 -22.44
N LEU A 163 6.04 -11.53 -22.36
CA LEU A 163 6.10 -10.78 -21.12
C LEU A 163 4.79 -10.06 -20.85
N ASN A 164 4.39 -10.01 -19.57
CA ASN A 164 3.20 -9.31 -19.13
C ASN A 164 3.51 -7.92 -18.52
N PRO A 165 2.56 -6.97 -18.55
CA PRO A 165 2.68 -5.72 -17.81
C PRO A 165 2.81 -5.97 -16.29
N PRO A 166 3.58 -5.16 -15.54
CA PRO A 166 4.31 -3.97 -15.99
C PRO A 166 5.73 -4.28 -16.52
N VAL A 167 6.23 -5.50 -16.37
CA VAL A 167 7.61 -5.89 -16.73
C VAL A 167 7.85 -5.72 -18.25
N ARG A 168 6.86 -6.10 -19.07
CA ARG A 168 6.91 -5.92 -20.53
C ARG A 168 7.27 -4.50 -20.95
N ALA A 169 6.67 -3.49 -20.29
CA ALA A 169 6.92 -2.10 -20.65
C ALA A 169 8.39 -1.68 -20.42
N VAL A 170 9.00 -2.18 -19.36
CA VAL A 170 10.41 -1.89 -19.03
C VAL A 170 11.35 -2.54 -20.04
N PHE A 171 11.12 -3.79 -20.43
CA PHE A 171 11.94 -4.47 -21.44
C PHE A 171 11.68 -3.94 -22.85
N ALA A 172 10.47 -3.50 -23.19
CA ALA A 172 10.17 -2.85 -24.45
C ALA A 172 10.92 -1.52 -24.60
N GLU A 173 11.00 -0.73 -23.52
CA GLU A 173 11.78 0.51 -23.49
C GLU A 173 13.28 0.24 -23.60
N PHE A 174 13.80 -0.81 -22.95
CA PHE A 174 15.17 -1.28 -23.12
C PHE A 174 15.48 -1.61 -24.59
N LEU A 175 14.62 -2.38 -25.27
CA LEU A 175 14.78 -2.69 -26.69
C LEU A 175 14.70 -1.43 -27.56
N ALA A 176 13.74 -0.55 -27.32
CA ALA A 176 13.61 0.69 -28.09
C ALA A 176 14.84 1.56 -27.97
N ARG A 177 15.44 1.67 -26.77
CA ARG A 177 16.68 2.40 -26.56
C ARG A 177 17.84 1.82 -27.36
N LEU A 178 18.06 0.51 -27.29
CA LEU A 178 19.16 -0.16 -27.99
C LEU A 178 19.02 -0.08 -29.52
N LYS A 179 17.78 -0.13 -30.05
CA LYS A 179 17.53 -0.11 -31.49
C LYS A 179 17.48 1.28 -32.11
N LEU A 180 16.97 2.27 -31.35
CA LEU A 180 16.62 3.58 -31.90
C LEU A 180 17.51 4.73 -31.42
N VAL A 181 18.16 4.59 -30.24
CA VAL A 181 18.89 5.69 -29.62
C VAL A 181 20.37 5.42 -29.54
N ASP A 182 20.78 4.38 -28.82
CA ASP A 182 22.17 4.07 -28.55
C ASP A 182 22.34 2.56 -28.33
N PRO A 183 23.21 1.88 -29.12
CA PRO A 183 23.45 0.44 -28.99
C PRO A 183 24.27 0.05 -27.74
N ASP A 184 24.55 0.98 -26.84
CA ASP A 184 25.26 0.70 -25.59
C ASP A 184 24.36 -0.09 -24.61
N VAL A 185 24.66 -1.38 -24.49
CA VAL A 185 23.94 -2.32 -23.62
C VAL A 185 24.10 -1.96 -22.14
N GLU A 186 25.28 -1.51 -21.72
CA GLU A 186 25.57 -1.16 -20.33
C GLU A 186 24.73 0.05 -19.89
N ALA A 187 24.75 1.11 -20.71
CA ALA A 187 23.94 2.29 -20.47
C ALA A 187 22.42 1.98 -20.47
N ALA A 188 21.98 1.08 -21.35
CA ALA A 188 20.57 0.66 -21.41
C ALA A 188 20.16 -0.14 -20.16
N ILE A 189 21.01 -1.03 -19.66
CA ILE A 189 20.78 -1.78 -18.41
C ILE A 189 20.77 -0.82 -17.19
N ALA A 190 21.69 0.14 -17.14
CA ALA A 190 21.74 1.11 -16.05
C ALA A 190 20.46 1.96 -15.96
N ASP A 191 19.85 2.31 -17.11
CA ASP A 191 18.58 3.03 -17.15
C ASP A 191 17.37 2.14 -16.83
N MET A 192 17.44 0.85 -17.15
CA MET A 192 16.37 -0.10 -16.87
C MET A 192 16.31 -0.45 -15.37
N LYS A 193 17.46 -0.56 -14.73
CA LYS A 193 17.61 -1.01 -13.33
C LYS A 193 16.72 -0.26 -12.32
N PRO A 194 16.63 1.10 -12.29
CA PRO A 194 15.82 1.82 -11.32
C PRO A 194 14.30 1.74 -11.56
N LYS A 195 13.85 1.25 -12.71
CA LYS A 195 12.43 1.18 -13.08
C LYS A 195 11.66 0.10 -12.33
N ILE A 196 12.32 -0.97 -11.92
CA ILE A 196 11.75 -2.03 -11.11
C ILE A 196 12.50 -2.08 -9.78
N GLN A 197 11.78 -1.77 -8.69
CA GLN A 197 12.34 -1.80 -7.34
C GLN A 197 12.31 -3.23 -6.76
N ASN A 198 13.23 -4.06 -7.23
CA ASN A 198 13.41 -5.42 -6.77
C ASN A 198 14.91 -5.73 -6.68
N ASP A 199 15.38 -6.15 -5.52
CA ASP A 199 16.82 -6.37 -5.27
C ASP A 199 17.40 -7.48 -6.16
N VAL A 200 16.61 -8.54 -6.43
CA VAL A 200 17.03 -9.64 -7.32
C VAL A 200 17.12 -9.18 -8.77
N PHE A 201 16.21 -8.30 -9.20
CA PHE A 201 16.29 -7.69 -10.52
C PHE A 201 17.54 -6.81 -10.67
N HIS A 202 17.88 -6.05 -9.63
CA HIS A 202 19.09 -5.26 -9.63
C HIS A 202 20.35 -6.14 -9.71
N GLU A 203 20.39 -7.25 -8.94
CA GLU A 203 21.47 -8.23 -8.99
C GLU A 203 21.58 -8.89 -10.38
N TRP A 204 20.43 -9.20 -11.00
CA TRP A 204 20.40 -9.73 -12.36
C TRP A 204 20.92 -8.73 -13.40
N CYS A 205 20.52 -7.46 -13.32
CA CYS A 205 21.06 -6.40 -14.17
C CYS A 205 22.59 -6.27 -14.05
N ASP A 206 23.11 -6.26 -12.81
CA ASP A 206 24.56 -6.20 -12.56
C ASP A 206 25.28 -7.43 -13.12
N ALA A 207 24.70 -8.62 -12.99
CA ALA A 207 25.26 -9.85 -13.54
C ALA A 207 25.26 -9.86 -15.08
N VAL A 208 24.17 -9.38 -15.73
CA VAL A 208 24.11 -9.25 -17.19
C VAL A 208 25.14 -8.23 -17.70
N SER A 209 25.30 -7.09 -17.02
CA SER A 209 26.37 -6.14 -17.35
C SER A 209 27.74 -6.77 -17.22
N ALA A 210 28.02 -7.52 -16.16
CA ALA A 210 29.29 -8.24 -15.99
C ALA A 210 29.54 -9.27 -17.10
N CYS A 211 28.48 -9.95 -17.57
CA CYS A 211 28.57 -10.90 -18.68
C CYS A 211 28.98 -10.25 -20.03
N GLN A 212 28.81 -8.93 -20.18
CA GLN A 212 29.29 -8.23 -21.39
C GLN A 212 30.83 -8.20 -21.44
N PHE A 213 31.49 -8.22 -20.28
CA PHE A 213 32.96 -8.23 -20.18
C PHE A 213 33.52 -9.65 -20.08
N ASP A 214 32.82 -10.54 -19.36
CA ASP A 214 33.26 -11.93 -19.16
C ASP A 214 32.07 -12.89 -19.33
N ARG A 215 32.02 -13.56 -20.48
CA ARG A 215 30.99 -14.53 -20.83
C ARG A 215 30.94 -15.77 -19.92
N SER A 216 32.03 -16.05 -19.19
CA SER A 216 32.06 -17.18 -18.24
C SER A 216 31.07 -16.99 -17.09
N LEU A 217 30.74 -15.72 -16.76
CA LEU A 217 29.80 -15.36 -15.70
C LEU A 217 28.32 -15.65 -16.00
N LYS A 218 27.99 -16.03 -17.24
CA LYS A 218 26.60 -16.36 -17.64
C LYS A 218 25.92 -17.42 -16.76
N THR A 219 26.71 -18.33 -16.20
CA THR A 219 26.21 -19.37 -15.29
C THR A 219 25.69 -18.83 -13.96
N THR A 220 26.09 -17.61 -13.57
CA THR A 220 25.63 -16.95 -12.34
C THR A 220 24.18 -16.44 -12.45
N LEU A 221 23.67 -16.24 -13.66
CA LEU A 221 22.31 -15.73 -13.88
C LEU A 221 21.24 -16.72 -13.41
N THR A 222 21.43 -18.02 -13.63
CA THR A 222 20.45 -19.04 -13.22
C THR A 222 20.19 -19.08 -11.70
N PRO A 223 21.20 -19.08 -10.83
CA PRO A 223 21.01 -18.98 -9.39
C PRO A 223 20.29 -17.69 -8.95
N ILE A 224 20.56 -16.56 -9.65
CA ILE A 224 19.91 -15.30 -9.34
C ILE A 224 18.39 -15.37 -9.63
N VAL A 225 18.03 -15.89 -10.80
CA VAL A 225 16.61 -16.08 -11.16
C VAL A 225 15.91 -17.06 -10.20
N ARG A 226 16.60 -18.14 -9.80
CA ARG A 226 16.05 -19.11 -8.85
C ARG A 226 15.68 -18.47 -7.50
N LYS A 227 16.39 -17.43 -7.06
CA LYS A 227 16.02 -16.68 -5.84
C LYS A 227 14.59 -16.13 -5.89
N LEU A 228 14.12 -15.68 -7.07
CA LEU A 228 12.74 -15.20 -7.23
C LEU A 228 11.72 -16.33 -7.03
N SER A 229 12.00 -17.51 -7.58
CA SER A 229 11.15 -18.69 -7.42
C SER A 229 11.08 -19.15 -5.96
N ASP A 230 12.22 -19.20 -5.29
CA ASP A 230 12.29 -19.55 -3.86
C ASP A 230 11.52 -18.54 -3.00
N MET A 231 11.68 -17.23 -3.27
CA MET A 231 10.94 -16.17 -2.59
C MET A 231 9.43 -16.29 -2.82
N ARG A 232 9.00 -16.66 -4.03
CA ARG A 232 7.59 -16.88 -4.35
C ARG A 232 7.00 -18.03 -3.53
N THR A 233 7.73 -19.14 -3.43
CA THR A 233 7.32 -20.31 -2.66
C THR A 233 7.19 -19.98 -1.17
N VAL A 234 8.20 -19.33 -0.59
CA VAL A 234 8.18 -18.89 0.83
C VAL A 234 7.05 -17.90 1.09
N ASN A 235 6.84 -16.92 0.18
CA ASN A 235 5.74 -15.97 0.33
C ASN A 235 4.36 -16.63 0.23
N ALA A 236 4.20 -17.65 -0.63
CA ALA A 236 2.95 -18.40 -0.75
C ALA A 236 2.65 -19.21 0.54
N GLU A 237 3.66 -19.81 1.14
CA GLU A 237 3.54 -20.53 2.41
C GLU A 237 3.19 -19.58 3.57
N LEU A 238 3.85 -18.44 3.63
CA LEU A 238 3.54 -17.40 4.62
C LEU A 238 2.11 -16.85 4.45
N ASP A 239 1.65 -16.68 3.21
CA ASP A 239 0.28 -16.23 2.93
C ASP A 239 -0.75 -17.24 3.43
N TYR A 240 -0.47 -18.51 3.25
CA TYR A 240 -1.32 -19.59 3.77
C TYR A 240 -1.40 -19.53 5.30
N LEU A 241 -0.25 -19.39 5.99
CA LEU A 241 -0.20 -19.30 7.45
C LEU A 241 -0.91 -18.06 8.03
N VAL A 242 -0.90 -16.93 7.29
CA VAL A 242 -1.53 -15.68 7.73
C VAL A 242 -3.00 -15.59 7.31
N ALA A 243 -3.44 -16.38 6.32
CA ALA A 243 -4.80 -16.33 5.81
C ALA A 243 -5.85 -16.74 6.86
N GLU A 244 -5.55 -17.75 7.65
CA GLU A 244 -6.47 -18.27 8.67
C GLU A 244 -6.68 -17.27 9.83
N PRO A 245 -5.65 -16.78 10.52
CA PRO A 245 -5.81 -15.74 11.55
C PRO A 245 -6.49 -14.46 11.03
N ARG A 246 -6.27 -14.11 9.76
CA ARG A 246 -6.94 -12.96 9.15
C ARG A 246 -8.44 -13.18 8.97
N LYS A 247 -8.87 -14.37 8.56
CA LYS A 247 -10.29 -14.73 8.46
C LYS A 247 -10.95 -14.73 9.84
N GLU A 248 -10.29 -15.33 10.84
CA GLU A 248 -10.76 -15.33 12.22
C GLU A 248 -10.93 -13.91 12.77
N PHE A 249 -9.97 -13.03 12.53
CA PHE A 249 -10.06 -11.63 12.93
C PHE A 249 -11.27 -10.93 12.30
N ILE A 250 -11.50 -11.11 10.99
CA ILE A 250 -12.66 -10.53 10.29
C ILE A 250 -13.97 -11.06 10.89
N MET A 251 -14.04 -12.37 11.16
CA MET A 251 -15.20 -13.01 11.80
C MET A 251 -15.47 -12.43 13.19
N MET A 252 -14.42 -12.26 14.02
CA MET A 252 -14.54 -11.64 15.34
C MET A 252 -15.05 -10.20 15.26
N VAL A 253 -14.50 -9.39 14.34
CA VAL A 253 -14.95 -8.00 14.15
C VAL A 253 -16.43 -7.99 13.74
N LEU A 254 -16.84 -8.86 12.83
CA LEU A 254 -18.22 -8.97 12.39
C LEU A 254 -19.15 -9.37 13.54
N LEU A 255 -18.73 -10.30 14.40
CA LEU A 255 -19.48 -10.69 15.60
C LEU A 255 -19.59 -9.53 16.60
N VAL A 256 -18.52 -8.80 16.88
CA VAL A 256 -18.52 -7.66 17.80
C VAL A 256 -19.42 -6.54 17.30
N VAL A 257 -19.33 -6.18 16.02
CA VAL A 257 -20.17 -5.15 15.41
C VAL A 257 -21.61 -5.62 15.30
N GLY A 258 -21.83 -6.88 14.94
CA GLY A 258 -23.16 -7.49 14.81
C GLY A 258 -23.87 -7.69 16.15
N ASN A 259 -23.13 -7.77 17.26
CA ASN A 259 -23.72 -7.89 18.59
C ASN A 259 -24.60 -6.68 18.95
N LEU A 260 -24.25 -5.46 18.51
CA LEU A 260 -25.04 -4.25 18.80
C LEU A 260 -26.49 -4.32 18.26
N PRO A 261 -26.73 -4.61 16.97
CA PRO A 261 -28.08 -4.80 16.46
C PRO A 261 -28.78 -6.00 17.09
N ILE A 262 -28.07 -7.09 17.36
CA ILE A 262 -28.63 -8.27 18.02
C ILE A 262 -29.17 -7.91 19.43
N LEU A 263 -28.39 -7.19 20.22
CA LEU A 263 -28.83 -6.70 21.54
C LEU A 263 -30.06 -5.79 21.43
N TYR A 264 -30.17 -4.96 20.43
CA TYR A 264 -31.34 -4.11 20.20
C TYR A 264 -32.63 -4.93 20.01
N PHE A 265 -32.54 -6.06 19.31
CA PHE A 265 -33.71 -6.93 19.06
C PHE A 265 -34.01 -7.88 20.22
N LEU A 266 -32.98 -8.43 20.87
CA LEU A 266 -33.15 -9.41 21.95
C LEU A 266 -33.52 -8.76 23.29
N ASN A 267 -32.82 -7.68 23.65
CA ASN A 267 -32.96 -7.08 24.97
C ASN A 267 -32.73 -5.56 24.94
N LYS A 268 -33.84 -4.82 24.81
CA LYS A 268 -33.82 -3.35 24.75
C LYS A 268 -33.26 -2.69 26.03
N SER A 269 -33.42 -3.33 27.18
CA SER A 269 -32.90 -2.78 28.45
C SER A 269 -31.38 -2.83 28.52
N TRP A 270 -30.77 -3.92 28.07
CA TRP A 270 -29.32 -4.06 27.96
C TRP A 270 -28.72 -3.14 26.91
N TYR A 271 -29.37 -3.03 25.75
CA TYR A 271 -28.99 -2.07 24.73
C TYR A 271 -29.04 -0.62 25.26
N ALA A 272 -30.11 -0.26 25.96
CA ALA A 272 -30.25 1.06 26.57
C ALA A 272 -29.16 1.31 27.64
N ALA A 273 -28.86 0.32 28.48
CA ALA A 273 -27.79 0.42 29.47
C ALA A 273 -26.42 0.64 28.79
N LEU A 274 -26.13 -0.09 27.68
CA LEU A 274 -24.88 0.04 26.95
C LEU A 274 -24.73 1.41 26.28
N MET A 275 -25.84 1.99 25.77
CA MET A 275 -25.82 3.26 25.04
C MET A 275 -25.95 4.50 25.93
N SER A 276 -26.69 4.42 27.03
CA SER A 276 -27.03 5.59 27.85
C SER A 276 -26.20 5.74 29.14
N THR A 277 -25.62 4.64 29.64
CA THR A 277 -24.80 4.72 30.85
C THR A 277 -23.35 5.09 30.54
N PRO A 278 -22.67 5.89 31.38
CA PRO A 278 -21.25 6.23 31.18
C PRO A 278 -20.34 4.99 31.13
N ALA A 279 -20.63 3.98 31.93
CA ALA A 279 -19.88 2.72 31.93
C ALA A 279 -20.03 1.98 30.61
N GLY A 280 -21.26 1.87 30.07
CA GLY A 280 -21.53 1.26 28.75
C GLY A 280 -20.86 2.01 27.61
N GLN A 281 -20.88 3.34 27.64
CA GLN A 281 -20.22 4.18 26.65
C GLN A 281 -18.70 4.00 26.62
N ILE A 282 -18.06 3.92 27.79
CA ILE A 282 -16.62 3.66 27.91
C ILE A 282 -16.29 2.26 27.41
N THR A 283 -17.10 1.25 27.74
CA THR A 283 -16.90 -0.13 27.28
C THR A 283 -16.98 -0.23 25.75
N LEU A 284 -17.95 0.45 25.13
CA LEU A 284 -18.06 0.51 23.66
C LEU A 284 -16.85 1.20 23.02
N ALA A 285 -16.41 2.33 23.61
CA ALA A 285 -15.23 3.05 23.10
C ALA A 285 -13.96 2.21 23.24
N ALA A 286 -13.78 1.52 24.37
CA ALA A 286 -12.65 0.61 24.58
C ALA A 286 -12.68 -0.57 23.60
N GLY A 287 -13.83 -1.21 23.40
CA GLY A 287 -14.00 -2.28 22.41
C GLY A 287 -13.66 -1.84 20.98
N ALA A 288 -14.17 -0.68 20.56
CA ALA A 288 -13.84 -0.10 19.27
C ALA A 288 -12.33 0.21 19.13
N ALA A 289 -11.70 0.75 20.19
CA ALA A 289 -10.26 1.01 20.19
C ALA A 289 -9.44 -0.26 20.04
N VAL A 290 -9.81 -1.35 20.72
CA VAL A 290 -9.18 -2.66 20.59
C VAL A 290 -9.31 -3.19 19.15
N VAL A 291 -10.50 -3.10 18.54
CA VAL A 291 -10.73 -3.51 17.14
C VAL A 291 -9.84 -2.75 16.18
N PHE A 292 -9.77 -1.41 16.27
CA PHE A 292 -8.91 -0.62 15.39
C PHE A 292 -7.42 -0.87 15.61
N PHE A 293 -7.00 -1.05 16.87
CA PHE A 293 -5.61 -1.39 17.19
C PHE A 293 -5.23 -2.76 16.63
N SER A 294 -6.09 -3.76 16.80
CA SER A 294 -5.89 -5.10 16.23
C SER A 294 -5.87 -5.08 14.71
N ALA A 295 -6.78 -4.31 14.07
CA ALA A 295 -6.79 -4.12 12.61
C ALA A 295 -5.47 -3.50 12.12
N ALA A 296 -4.94 -2.49 12.80
CA ALA A 296 -3.66 -1.88 12.48
C ALA A 296 -2.50 -2.89 12.59
N ARG A 297 -2.54 -3.80 13.56
CA ARG A 297 -1.56 -4.89 13.69
C ARG A 297 -1.69 -5.90 12.57
N VAL A 298 -2.88 -6.37 12.24
CA VAL A 298 -3.14 -7.32 11.14
C VAL A 298 -2.60 -6.76 9.81
N VAL A 299 -2.91 -5.50 9.48
CA VAL A 299 -2.39 -4.84 8.26
C VAL A 299 -0.86 -4.76 8.25
N ARG A 300 -0.22 -4.58 9.40
CA ARG A 300 1.26 -4.56 9.48
C ARG A 300 1.89 -5.93 9.28
N PHE A 301 1.30 -6.98 9.82
CA PHE A 301 1.81 -8.35 9.69
C PHE A 301 1.57 -8.96 8.30
N THR A 302 0.66 -8.39 7.51
CA THR A 302 0.38 -8.83 6.12
C THR A 302 1.44 -8.33 5.11
N LYS A 303 2.51 -7.65 5.55
CA LYS A 303 3.59 -7.23 4.65
C LYS A 303 4.33 -8.44 4.09
N PRO A 304 4.63 -8.48 2.76
CA PRO A 304 5.50 -9.49 2.20
C PRO A 304 6.89 -9.36 2.83
N ILE A 305 7.55 -10.48 3.02
CA ILE A 305 8.94 -10.50 3.45
C ILE A 305 9.79 -10.13 2.24
N GLU A 306 10.41 -8.95 2.28
CA GLU A 306 11.46 -8.57 1.35
C GLU A 306 12.77 -9.18 1.86
N TYR A 307 13.49 -9.87 0.99
CA TYR A 307 14.82 -10.38 1.28
C TYR A 307 15.75 -9.19 1.48
N LYS A 308 16.02 -8.84 2.73
CA LYS A 308 17.10 -7.91 3.08
C LYS A 308 18.35 -8.72 3.37
N ARG A 309 19.34 -8.50 2.54
CA ARG A 309 20.72 -8.93 2.80
C ARG A 309 21.31 -8.15 3.97
#